data_6dfdd7d1b1dd643cfe0fa86f06a1d55b
#
_entry.id   6dfdd7d1b1dd643cfe0fa86f06a1d55b
#
_cell.length_a   1.000
_cell.length_b   1.000
_cell.length_c   1.000
_cell.angle_alpha   90.00
_cell.angle_beta   90.00
_cell.angle_gamma   90.00
#
_symmetry.space_group_name_H-M   'P 1'
#
loop_
_entity.id
_entity.type
_entity.pdbx_description
1 polymer ?
#
loop_
_entity_poly.entity_id
_entity_poly.type
_entity_poly.pdbx_seq_one_letter_code
_entity_poly.pdbx_strand_id
1 'polypeptide(L)'
;PLAQIGNVSTLDSRTLTIQPWEKPMLDEITKAVINANLGLNPQNNGEVIIISVPVLTEERRKDLVKTAKSEGENAKVSIRSQRKDANDMIKSLKEEGLSEDEVKDSEEFIQKLTDTFTKKVDDLVAVKEVDIMKV
;
A
#
# COMPACT_ATOMS: atom_id res chain seq x y z
N PRO A 1 1.53 -0.57 14.87
CA PRO A 1 1.36 0.62 14.02
C PRO A 1 1.92 1.86 14.72
N LEU A 2 2.60 2.76 13.97
CA LEU A 2 3.26 3.94 14.51
C LEU A 2 2.30 4.85 15.30
N ALA A 3 1.06 4.96 14.85
CA ALA A 3 0.02 5.74 15.52
C ALA A 3 -0.37 5.26 16.93
N GLN A 4 0.04 4.05 17.34
CA GLN A 4 -0.21 3.51 18.68
C GLN A 4 0.93 3.81 19.67
N ILE A 5 2.10 4.18 19.16
CA ILE A 5 3.31 4.38 19.98
C ILE A 5 3.83 5.82 19.96
N GLY A 6 3.26 6.67 19.13
CA GLY A 6 3.67 8.07 19.03
C GLY A 6 2.74 8.91 18.17
N ASN A 7 2.93 10.22 18.25
CA ASN A 7 2.25 11.19 17.40
C ASN A 7 3.14 11.55 16.21
N VAL A 8 2.57 11.52 15.02
CA VAL A 8 3.23 11.96 13.78
C VAL A 8 2.66 13.30 13.39
N SER A 9 3.51 14.31 13.28
CA SER A 9 3.12 15.66 12.89
C SER A 9 4.02 16.19 11.78
N THR A 10 3.53 17.20 11.08
CA THR A 10 4.26 17.88 10.00
C THR A 10 4.76 19.21 10.55
N LEU A 11 6.08 19.42 10.57
CA LEU A 11 6.67 20.68 10.98
C LEU A 11 6.63 21.71 9.86
N ASP A 12 6.92 21.28 8.64
CA ASP A 12 6.83 22.05 7.40
C ASP A 12 6.49 21.12 6.21
N SER A 13 6.46 21.66 4.99
CA SER A 13 6.10 20.91 3.78
C SER A 13 7.01 19.72 3.46
N ARG A 14 8.16 19.58 4.11
CA ARG A 14 9.16 18.54 3.88
C ARG A 14 9.75 17.94 5.15
N THR A 15 9.27 18.34 6.31
CA THR A 15 9.78 17.85 7.59
C THR A 15 8.65 17.22 8.39
N LEU A 16 8.79 15.93 8.64
CA LEU A 16 7.91 15.19 9.53
C LEU A 16 8.58 15.03 10.89
N THR A 17 7.80 15.05 11.95
CA THR A 17 8.26 14.76 13.30
C THR A 17 7.45 13.61 13.88
N ILE A 18 8.15 12.70 14.55
CA ILE A 18 7.55 11.60 15.30
C ILE A 18 7.89 11.82 16.78
N GLN A 19 6.87 12.03 17.58
CA GLN A 19 7.00 12.15 19.02
C GLN A 19 6.44 10.90 19.68
N PRO A 20 7.29 9.99 20.19
CA PRO A 20 6.82 8.80 20.89
C PRO A 20 6.20 9.17 22.25
N TRP A 21 5.29 8.34 22.72
CA TRP A 21 4.72 8.45 24.05
C TRP A 21 5.76 8.12 25.14
N GLU A 22 6.67 7.21 24.82
CA GLU A 22 7.74 6.77 25.71
C GLU A 22 9.10 6.98 25.06
N LYS A 23 10.01 7.68 25.75
CA LYS A 23 11.36 7.98 25.24
C LYS A 23 12.19 6.75 24.82
N PRO A 24 12.12 5.59 25.51
CA PRO A 24 12.86 4.40 25.09
C PRO A 24 12.50 3.89 23.69
N MET A 25 11.31 4.23 23.16
CA MET A 25 10.87 3.82 21.81
C MET A 25 11.56 4.58 20.67
N LEU A 26 12.29 5.67 20.96
CA LEU A 26 12.95 6.49 19.93
C LEU A 26 13.88 5.67 19.02
N ASP A 27 14.71 4.84 19.62
CA ASP A 27 15.71 4.04 18.88
C ASP A 27 15.02 2.94 18.04
N GLU A 28 13.98 2.31 18.58
CA GLU A 28 13.23 1.27 17.87
C GLU A 28 12.46 1.86 16.68
N ILE A 29 11.81 3.02 16.86
CA ILE A 29 11.12 3.72 15.78
C ILE A 29 12.13 4.16 14.72
N THR A 30 13.27 4.71 15.12
CA THR A 30 14.32 5.12 14.19
C THR A 30 14.80 3.93 13.34
N LYS A 31 15.08 2.78 13.95
CA LYS A 31 15.46 1.56 13.25
C LYS A 31 14.34 1.06 12.32
N ALA A 32 13.09 1.11 12.76
CA ALA A 32 11.95 0.69 11.94
C ALA A 32 11.78 1.56 10.69
N VAL A 33 11.96 2.89 10.81
CA VAL A 33 11.90 3.81 9.66
C VAL A 33 13.04 3.54 8.68
N ILE A 34 14.25 3.28 9.17
CA ILE A 34 15.41 2.94 8.30
C ILE A 34 15.15 1.61 7.59
N ASN A 35 14.69 0.59 8.32
CA ASN A 35 14.43 -0.74 7.77
C ASN A 35 13.27 -0.78 6.76
N ALA A 36 12.34 0.17 6.85
CA ALA A 36 11.27 0.33 5.88
C ALA A 36 11.77 0.77 4.48
N ASN A 37 13.05 1.15 4.37
CA ASN A 37 13.72 1.52 3.12
C ASN A 37 12.96 2.55 2.26
N LEU A 38 12.34 3.52 2.94
CA LEU A 38 11.58 4.60 2.30
C LEU A 38 12.47 5.69 1.66
N GLY A 39 13.79 5.55 1.80
CA GLY A 39 14.76 6.58 1.38
C GLY A 39 14.69 7.84 2.25
N LEU A 40 14.22 7.69 3.48
CA LEU A 40 14.16 8.73 4.50
C LEU A 40 15.31 8.56 5.49
N ASN A 41 15.83 9.69 5.98
CA ASN A 41 16.89 9.70 6.97
C ASN A 41 16.36 10.26 8.31
N PRO A 42 15.90 9.41 9.23
CA PRO A 42 15.41 9.85 10.53
C PRO A 42 16.57 10.31 11.41
N GLN A 43 16.41 11.46 12.06
CA GLN A 43 17.35 12.01 13.03
C GLN A 43 16.69 12.05 14.41
N ASN A 44 17.29 11.38 15.38
CA ASN A 44 16.84 11.37 16.75
C ASN A 44 17.57 12.48 17.55
N ASN A 45 16.83 13.39 18.16
CA ASN A 45 17.38 14.44 19.00
C ASN A 45 17.19 14.18 20.51
N GLY A 46 16.76 12.96 20.90
CA GLY A 46 16.50 12.55 22.28
C GLY A 46 15.09 12.85 22.79
N GLU A 47 14.26 13.56 22.03
CA GLU A 47 12.86 13.87 22.38
C GLU A 47 11.90 13.51 21.25
N VAL A 48 12.29 13.80 20.03
CA VAL A 48 11.52 13.51 18.80
C VAL A 48 12.42 12.99 17.70
N ILE A 49 11.85 12.28 16.77
CA ILE A 49 12.53 11.88 15.54
C ILE A 49 12.12 12.86 14.44
N ILE A 50 13.11 13.50 13.85
CA ILE A 50 12.93 14.44 12.74
C ILE A 50 13.25 13.72 11.44
N ILE A 51 12.33 13.73 10.48
CA ILE A 51 12.49 13.11 9.19
C ILE A 51 12.38 14.20 8.13
N SER A 52 13.50 14.48 7.47
CA SER A 52 13.52 15.40 6.33
C SER A 52 13.27 14.62 5.03
N VAL A 53 12.25 15.04 4.28
CA VAL A 53 11.97 14.50 2.95
C VAL A 53 12.85 15.22 1.94
N PRO A 54 13.81 14.53 1.29
CA PRO A 54 14.70 15.16 0.34
C PRO A 54 13.93 15.69 -0.89
N VAL A 55 14.48 16.68 -1.55
CA VAL A 55 13.95 17.15 -2.85
C VAL A 55 13.98 15.97 -3.82
N LEU A 56 12.84 15.68 -4.45
CA LEU A 56 12.74 14.61 -5.42
C LEU A 56 13.49 14.99 -6.70
N THR A 57 14.64 14.35 -6.92
CA THR A 57 15.32 14.40 -8.20
C THR A 57 14.48 13.67 -9.27
N GLU A 58 14.69 13.99 -10.54
CA GLU A 58 14.01 13.30 -11.65
C GLU A 58 14.25 11.79 -11.62
N GLU A 59 15.46 11.37 -11.30
CA GLU A 59 15.82 9.96 -11.15
C GLU A 59 15.01 9.29 -10.02
N ARG A 60 14.93 9.94 -8.87
CA ARG A 60 14.15 9.42 -7.73
C ARG A 60 12.66 9.35 -8.04
N ARG A 61 12.11 10.30 -8.81
CA ARG A 61 10.72 10.24 -9.28
C ARG A 61 10.48 9.02 -10.16
N LYS A 62 11.38 8.74 -11.11
CA LYS A 62 11.32 7.53 -11.96
C LYS A 62 11.35 6.24 -11.14
N ASP A 63 12.16 6.17 -10.11
CA ASP A 63 12.21 5.00 -9.23
C ASP A 63 10.93 4.85 -8.41
N LEU A 64 10.36 5.93 -7.92
CA LEU A 64 9.07 5.91 -7.23
C LEU A 64 7.93 5.45 -8.15
N VAL A 65 7.94 5.86 -9.42
CA VAL A 65 6.98 5.38 -10.42
C VAL A 65 7.12 3.87 -10.64
N LYS A 66 8.35 3.35 -10.73
CA LYS A 66 8.58 1.90 -10.84
C LYS A 66 8.04 1.16 -9.62
N THR A 67 8.29 1.69 -8.43
CA THR A 67 7.76 1.12 -7.19
C THR A 67 6.24 1.12 -7.18
N ALA A 68 5.60 2.23 -7.54
CA ALA A 68 4.14 2.33 -7.63
C ALA A 68 3.54 1.31 -8.62
N LYS A 69 4.17 1.12 -9.79
CA LYS A 69 3.77 0.11 -10.78
C LYS A 69 3.92 -1.31 -10.24
N SER A 70 5.01 -1.60 -9.55
CA SER A 70 5.25 -2.90 -8.92
C SER A 70 4.19 -3.22 -7.86
N GLU A 71 3.86 -2.25 -7.01
CA GLU A 71 2.79 -2.41 -6.01
C GLU A 71 1.41 -2.62 -6.67
N GLY A 72 1.14 -1.93 -7.77
CA GLY A 72 -0.06 -2.16 -8.58
C GLY A 72 -0.13 -3.59 -9.12
N GLU A 73 0.97 -4.14 -9.64
CA GLU A 73 1.01 -5.54 -10.09
C GLU A 73 0.82 -6.52 -8.93
N ASN A 74 1.43 -6.29 -7.78
CA ASN A 74 1.23 -7.10 -6.58
C ASN A 74 -0.24 -7.11 -6.14
N ALA A 75 -0.90 -5.96 -6.17
CA ALA A 75 -2.33 -5.85 -5.88
C ALA A 75 -3.18 -6.66 -6.88
N LYS A 76 -2.88 -6.58 -8.19
CA LYS A 76 -3.58 -7.38 -9.21
C LYS A 76 -3.34 -8.88 -9.05
N VAL A 77 -2.15 -9.30 -8.62
CA VAL A 77 -1.87 -10.72 -8.27
C VAL A 77 -2.75 -11.15 -7.11
N SER A 78 -2.88 -10.34 -6.07
CA SER A 78 -3.75 -10.63 -4.92
C SER A 78 -5.22 -10.75 -5.33
N ILE A 79 -5.71 -9.83 -6.18
CA ILE A 79 -7.08 -9.87 -6.72
C ILE A 79 -7.32 -11.17 -7.51
N ARG A 80 -6.36 -11.60 -8.34
CA ARG A 80 -6.46 -12.87 -9.08
C ARG A 80 -6.46 -14.08 -8.18
N SER A 81 -5.68 -14.06 -7.09
CA SER A 81 -5.69 -15.13 -6.09
C SER A 81 -7.06 -15.23 -5.43
N GLN A 82 -7.61 -14.11 -4.98
CA GLN A 82 -8.94 -14.09 -4.34
C GLN A 82 -10.06 -14.55 -5.29
N ARG A 83 -9.98 -14.21 -6.59
CA ARG A 83 -10.91 -14.73 -7.60
C ARG A 83 -10.82 -16.24 -7.70
N LYS A 84 -9.60 -16.80 -7.71
CA LYS A 84 -9.41 -18.24 -7.76
C LYS A 84 -10.02 -18.91 -6.54
N ASP A 85 -9.74 -18.41 -5.34
CA ASP A 85 -10.24 -18.96 -4.09
C ASP A 85 -11.79 -18.93 -4.05
N ALA A 86 -12.39 -17.82 -4.51
CA ALA A 86 -13.84 -17.69 -4.61
C ALA A 86 -14.45 -18.67 -5.62
N ASN A 87 -13.84 -18.86 -6.79
CA ASN A 87 -14.31 -19.83 -7.78
C ASN A 87 -14.16 -21.29 -7.28
N ASP A 88 -13.10 -21.59 -6.54
CA ASP A 88 -12.92 -22.91 -5.95
C ASP A 88 -13.99 -23.18 -4.86
N MET A 89 -14.38 -22.15 -4.09
CA MET A 89 -15.49 -22.24 -3.15
C MET A 89 -16.84 -22.49 -3.85
N ILE A 90 -17.13 -21.79 -4.97
CA ILE A 90 -18.35 -22.03 -5.75
C ILE A 90 -18.41 -23.46 -6.27
N LYS A 91 -17.29 -24.01 -6.73
CA LYS A 91 -17.24 -25.43 -7.18
C LYS A 91 -17.57 -26.38 -6.04
N SER A 92 -17.06 -26.15 -4.84
CA SER A 92 -17.40 -26.97 -3.66
C SER A 92 -18.90 -26.89 -3.34
N LEU A 93 -19.50 -25.69 -3.42
CA LEU A 93 -20.94 -25.50 -3.20
C LEU A 93 -21.79 -26.19 -4.28
N LYS A 94 -21.31 -26.27 -5.52
CA LYS A 94 -21.95 -27.05 -6.59
C LYS A 94 -22.03 -28.52 -6.23
N GLU A 95 -20.96 -29.10 -5.65
CA GLU A 95 -20.93 -30.48 -5.18
C GLU A 95 -21.90 -30.71 -4.02
N GLU A 96 -22.19 -29.70 -3.21
CA GLU A 96 -23.14 -29.69 -2.12
C GLU A 96 -24.59 -29.45 -2.57
N GLY A 97 -24.83 -29.18 -3.86
CA GLY A 97 -26.20 -29.10 -4.41
C GLY A 97 -26.61 -27.70 -4.91
N LEU A 98 -25.70 -26.77 -5.04
CA LEU A 98 -25.97 -25.46 -5.69
C LEU A 98 -26.35 -25.68 -7.15
N SER A 99 -27.39 -25.01 -7.64
CA SER A 99 -27.85 -25.15 -9.02
C SER A 99 -26.83 -24.60 -10.04
N GLU A 100 -26.84 -25.12 -11.26
CA GLU A 100 -25.92 -24.68 -12.31
C GLU A 100 -26.12 -23.19 -12.67
N ASP A 101 -27.35 -22.70 -12.63
CA ASP A 101 -27.65 -21.28 -12.91
C ASP A 101 -27.05 -20.38 -11.81
N GLU A 102 -27.20 -20.76 -10.53
CA GLU A 102 -26.61 -20.00 -9.40
C GLU A 102 -25.08 -20.03 -9.45
N VAL A 103 -24.46 -21.13 -9.85
CA VAL A 103 -23.02 -21.23 -10.08
C VAL A 103 -22.59 -20.23 -11.14
N LYS A 104 -23.26 -20.23 -12.29
CA LYS A 104 -22.93 -19.33 -13.41
C LYS A 104 -23.09 -17.85 -13.01
N ASP A 105 -24.19 -17.49 -12.38
CA ASP A 105 -24.43 -16.13 -11.90
C ASP A 105 -23.36 -15.68 -10.91
N SER A 106 -22.94 -16.56 -10.01
CA SER A 106 -21.88 -16.29 -9.04
C SER A 106 -20.53 -16.10 -9.70
N GLU A 107 -20.15 -16.95 -10.67
CA GLU A 107 -18.90 -16.80 -11.43
C GLU A 107 -18.89 -15.49 -12.25
N GLU A 108 -20.00 -15.12 -12.88
CA GLU A 108 -20.13 -13.85 -13.60
C GLU A 108 -20.00 -12.64 -12.65
N PHE A 109 -20.60 -12.73 -11.46
CA PHE A 109 -20.50 -11.67 -10.46
C PHE A 109 -19.04 -11.51 -9.99
N ILE A 110 -18.35 -12.61 -9.68
CA ILE A 110 -16.95 -12.60 -9.27
C ILE A 110 -16.05 -12.03 -10.39
N GLN A 111 -16.34 -12.38 -11.64
CA GLN A 111 -15.58 -11.84 -12.77
C GLN A 111 -15.77 -10.32 -12.89
N LYS A 112 -17.01 -9.83 -12.84
CA LYS A 112 -17.31 -8.38 -12.88
C LYS A 112 -16.64 -7.63 -11.72
N LEU A 113 -16.65 -8.22 -10.54
CA LEU A 113 -15.99 -7.64 -9.37
C LEU A 113 -14.48 -7.57 -9.57
N THR A 114 -13.87 -8.64 -10.06
CA THR A 114 -12.45 -8.72 -10.39
C THR A 114 -12.04 -7.65 -11.40
N ASP A 115 -12.79 -7.50 -12.48
CA ASP A 115 -12.52 -6.51 -13.53
C ASP A 115 -12.63 -5.08 -12.97
N THR A 116 -13.63 -4.84 -12.13
CA THR A 116 -13.83 -3.55 -11.47
C THR A 116 -12.65 -3.18 -10.58
N PHE A 117 -12.19 -4.10 -9.75
CA PHE A 117 -11.06 -3.83 -8.84
C PHE A 117 -9.72 -3.76 -9.59
N THR A 118 -9.52 -4.57 -10.62
CA THR A 118 -8.34 -4.49 -11.48
C THR A 118 -8.25 -3.12 -12.15
N LYS A 119 -9.36 -2.63 -12.70
CA LYS A 119 -9.43 -1.30 -13.28
C LYS A 119 -9.15 -0.20 -12.24
N LYS A 120 -9.72 -0.31 -11.05
CA LYS A 120 -9.42 0.65 -9.97
C LYS A 120 -7.94 0.71 -9.62
N VAL A 121 -7.24 -0.43 -9.60
CA VAL A 121 -5.79 -0.47 -9.37
C VAL A 121 -5.06 0.27 -10.49
N ASP A 122 -5.40 0.00 -11.75
CA ASP A 122 -4.77 0.67 -12.90
C ASP A 122 -5.01 2.19 -12.87
N ASP A 123 -6.23 2.63 -12.57
CA ASP A 123 -6.58 4.04 -12.45
C ASP A 123 -5.81 4.72 -11.31
N LEU A 124 -5.69 4.08 -10.16
CA LEU A 124 -4.92 4.60 -9.02
C LEU A 124 -3.42 4.70 -9.32
N VAL A 125 -2.85 3.71 -10.00
CA VAL A 125 -1.44 3.73 -10.42
C VAL A 125 -1.22 4.86 -11.42
N ALA A 126 -2.11 5.05 -12.39
CA ALA A 126 -1.99 6.11 -13.38
C ALA A 126 -2.05 7.51 -12.73
N VAL A 127 -3.00 7.74 -11.81
CA VAL A 127 -3.09 9.00 -11.05
C VAL A 127 -1.82 9.21 -10.23
N LYS A 128 -1.33 8.17 -9.55
CA LYS A 128 -0.14 8.26 -8.73
C LYS A 128 1.12 8.54 -9.54
N GLU A 129 1.24 7.98 -10.75
CA GLU A 129 2.33 8.28 -11.68
C GLU A 129 2.37 9.76 -12.05
N VAL A 130 1.20 10.33 -12.40
CA VAL A 130 1.08 11.77 -12.71
C VAL A 130 1.48 12.61 -11.49
N ASP A 131 1.00 12.26 -10.29
CA ASP A 131 1.32 12.99 -9.06
C ASP A 131 2.82 12.96 -8.73
N ILE A 132 3.46 11.80 -8.90
CA ILE A 132 4.91 11.66 -8.66
C ILE A 132 5.72 12.48 -9.65
N MET A 133 5.29 12.53 -10.93
CA MET A 133 6.01 13.25 -11.99
C MET A 133 5.71 14.75 -12.02
N LYS A 134 4.66 15.19 -11.32
CA LYS A 134 4.32 16.62 -11.25
C LYS A 134 5.39 17.40 -10.48
N VAL A 135 5.87 18.48 -11.08
CA VAL A 135 6.87 19.40 -10.50
C VAL A 135 6.16 20.52 -9.76
#